data_2a7ff2c50fbe9472b9ff7ccbf933e201
#
_entry.id   2a7ff2c50fbe9472b9ff7ccbf933e201
#
_cell.length_a   1.000
_cell.length_b   1.000
_cell.length_c   1.000
_cell.angle_alpha   90.00
_cell.angle_beta   90.00
_cell.angle_gamma   90.00
#
_symmetry.space_group_name_H-M   'P 1'
#
loop_
_entity.id
_entity.type
_entity.pdbx_description
1 polymer ?
#
loop_
_entity_poly.entity_id
_entity_poly.type
_entity_poly.pdbx_seq_one_letter_code
_entity_poly.pdbx_strand_id
1 'polypeptide(L)'
;INAQDKVVGILKSWEQRLGKEYNRLAPSFKNLPNPGDIKDVNYEALLSLKPDAVVVVNYFPKEYIAKMEELKIPVIGISFFSSAQEEKAKLNPTFKDDEAAYTDGFYDGIELLGKVANREKEAAELISFVKTSQEQLKAKFSDFIVDKRPKIYMANPDLTTYGSGKYTGIMFMRAGAQNVAAESIKGYKQVSVEQVLAWAPQMIFVQDRYPQVPAELKSNPQLANLSAVKEDKIYMMPEYAKAWGYPTAEAMALGEWWLAMKLYPKHFDEAEFNKKVEEFYQKFYCTSYK
;
A
#
# COMPACT_ATOMS: atom_id res chain seq x y z
N ILE A 1 -10.82 0.61 -10.91
CA ILE A 1 -11.65 -0.12 -11.89
C ILE A 1 -13.00 0.55 -12.17
N ASN A 2 -13.16 1.80 -11.78
CA ASN A 2 -14.37 2.62 -12.03
C ASN A 2 -15.67 1.93 -11.58
N ALA A 3 -15.71 1.42 -10.35
CA ALA A 3 -16.83 0.64 -9.79
C ALA A 3 -17.43 1.27 -8.53
N GLN A 4 -17.18 2.55 -8.27
CA GLN A 4 -17.70 3.25 -7.09
C GLN A 4 -19.24 3.31 -7.07
N ASP A 5 -19.90 3.23 -8.23
CA ASP A 5 -21.34 3.15 -8.39
C ASP A 5 -21.94 1.81 -7.90
N LYS A 6 -21.10 0.78 -7.72
CA LYS A 6 -21.50 -0.53 -7.20
C LYS A 6 -21.41 -0.64 -5.68
N VAL A 7 -20.75 0.32 -5.04
CA VAL A 7 -20.55 0.28 -3.58
C VAL A 7 -21.78 0.82 -2.88
N VAL A 8 -22.48 -0.03 -2.12
CA VAL A 8 -23.72 0.31 -1.38
C VAL A 8 -23.46 0.60 0.10
N GLY A 9 -22.30 0.26 0.61
CA GLY A 9 -21.89 0.52 2.00
C GLY A 9 -20.38 0.39 2.16
N ILE A 10 -19.84 1.07 3.17
CA ILE A 10 -18.40 1.08 3.43
C ILE A 10 -18.13 1.01 4.92
N LEU A 11 -16.99 0.44 5.34
CA LEU A 11 -16.63 0.35 6.75
C LEU A 11 -16.50 1.74 7.39
N LYS A 12 -16.86 1.85 8.67
CA LYS A 12 -16.87 3.11 9.44
C LYS A 12 -15.51 3.82 9.45
N SER A 13 -14.42 3.06 9.56
CA SER A 13 -13.05 3.61 9.66
C SER A 13 -12.36 3.87 8.31
N TRP A 14 -13.09 3.84 7.19
CA TRP A 14 -12.47 3.92 5.86
C TRP A 14 -11.62 5.19 5.65
N GLU A 15 -12.10 6.35 6.07
CA GLU A 15 -11.37 7.62 5.92
C GLU A 15 -10.10 7.64 6.77
N GLN A 16 -10.17 7.14 8.01
CA GLN A 16 -9.02 7.03 8.89
C GLN A 16 -7.96 6.07 8.34
N ARG A 17 -8.38 5.00 7.67
CA ARG A 17 -7.49 3.98 7.11
C ARG A 17 -6.86 4.41 5.80
N LEU A 18 -7.65 4.99 4.91
CA LEU A 18 -7.21 5.34 3.56
C LEU A 18 -6.60 6.74 3.47
N GLY A 19 -6.97 7.64 4.37
CA GLY A 19 -6.57 9.04 4.36
C GLY A 19 -7.58 9.97 3.68
N LYS A 20 -7.43 11.26 3.90
CA LYS A 20 -8.39 12.29 3.47
C LYS A 20 -8.47 12.48 1.95
N GLU A 21 -7.43 12.14 1.22
CA GLU A 21 -7.38 12.29 -0.25
C GLU A 21 -8.47 11.45 -0.95
N TYR A 22 -8.84 10.31 -0.38
CA TYR A 22 -9.93 9.50 -0.93
C TYR A 22 -11.30 10.20 -0.90
N ASN A 23 -11.47 11.23 -0.07
CA ASN A 23 -12.66 12.09 -0.14
C ASN A 23 -12.78 12.83 -1.48
N ARG A 24 -11.65 13.12 -2.12
CA ARG A 24 -11.58 13.73 -3.45
C ARG A 24 -11.70 12.67 -4.55
N LEU A 25 -11.03 11.55 -4.39
CA LEU A 25 -10.97 10.46 -5.38
C LEU A 25 -12.28 9.65 -5.44
N ALA A 26 -12.99 9.53 -4.33
CA ALA A 26 -14.26 8.82 -4.22
C ALA A 26 -15.28 9.64 -3.41
N PRO A 27 -15.72 10.82 -3.91
CA PRO A 27 -16.55 11.75 -3.14
C PRO A 27 -17.91 11.17 -2.74
N SER A 28 -18.43 10.21 -3.49
CA SER A 28 -19.70 9.50 -3.17
C SER A 28 -19.58 8.67 -1.88
N PHE A 29 -18.40 8.23 -1.50
CA PHE A 29 -18.20 7.37 -0.33
C PHE A 29 -18.53 8.05 0.99
N LYS A 30 -18.44 9.38 1.07
CA LYS A 30 -18.83 10.15 2.27
C LYS A 30 -20.28 9.95 2.68
N ASN A 31 -21.14 9.68 1.71
CA ASN A 31 -22.58 9.56 1.92
C ASN A 31 -23.05 8.10 2.00
N LEU A 32 -22.14 7.13 1.87
CA LEU A 32 -22.50 5.73 1.95
C LEU A 32 -22.81 5.34 3.40
N PRO A 33 -23.83 4.49 3.61
CA PRO A 33 -24.07 3.86 4.89
C PRO A 33 -22.85 3.07 5.36
N ASN A 34 -22.64 3.02 6.69
CA ASN A 34 -21.60 2.17 7.25
C ASN A 34 -22.22 1.09 8.15
N PRO A 35 -22.19 -0.17 7.73
CA PRO A 35 -22.71 -1.30 8.50
C PRO A 35 -21.73 -1.82 9.55
N GLY A 36 -20.80 -0.98 10.01
CA GLY A 36 -19.81 -1.32 11.03
C GLY A 36 -18.36 -1.30 10.56
N ASP A 37 -17.51 -2.05 11.23
CA ASP A 37 -16.07 -2.13 11.00
C ASP A 37 -15.58 -3.58 11.10
N ILE A 38 -14.27 -3.82 10.95
CA ILE A 38 -13.65 -5.16 10.95
C ILE A 38 -13.97 -5.97 12.23
N LYS A 39 -14.16 -5.30 13.36
CA LYS A 39 -14.43 -5.94 14.67
C LYS A 39 -15.80 -5.60 15.25
N ASP A 40 -16.65 -4.98 14.46
CA ASP A 40 -17.96 -4.50 14.91
C ASP A 40 -18.91 -4.44 13.71
N VAL A 41 -19.60 -5.54 13.42
CA VAL A 41 -20.51 -5.66 12.27
C VAL A 41 -21.97 -5.45 12.74
N ASN A 42 -22.62 -4.44 12.17
CA ASN A 42 -24.06 -4.24 12.35
C ASN A 42 -24.83 -5.01 11.25
N TYR A 43 -25.28 -6.20 11.58
CA TYR A 43 -25.98 -7.09 10.63
C TYR A 43 -27.33 -6.54 10.16
N GLU A 44 -28.04 -5.81 11.01
CA GLU A 44 -29.32 -5.17 10.63
C GLU A 44 -29.09 -4.10 9.55
N ALA A 45 -28.11 -3.23 9.79
CA ALA A 45 -27.72 -2.24 8.80
C ALA A 45 -27.23 -2.91 7.50
N LEU A 46 -26.41 -3.97 7.62
CA LEU A 46 -25.89 -4.71 6.47
C LEU A 46 -27.05 -5.34 5.64
N LEU A 47 -28.00 -6.00 6.28
CA LEU A 47 -29.17 -6.59 5.62
C LEU A 47 -30.05 -5.54 4.94
N SER A 48 -30.21 -4.36 5.56
CA SER A 48 -31.01 -3.27 4.98
C SER A 48 -30.43 -2.74 3.66
N LEU A 49 -29.13 -2.86 3.46
CA LEU A 49 -28.44 -2.47 2.23
C LEU A 49 -28.68 -3.45 1.08
N LYS A 50 -29.12 -4.68 1.38
CA LYS A 50 -29.32 -5.76 0.40
C LYS A 50 -28.14 -5.95 -0.54
N PRO A 51 -26.91 -6.12 -0.02
CA PRO A 51 -25.75 -6.26 -0.87
C PRO A 51 -25.77 -7.60 -1.62
N ASP A 52 -25.32 -7.60 -2.88
CA ASP A 52 -25.12 -8.84 -3.63
C ASP A 52 -23.93 -9.63 -3.07
N ALA A 53 -22.94 -8.95 -2.51
CA ALA A 53 -21.82 -9.56 -1.79
C ALA A 53 -21.16 -8.57 -0.83
N VAL A 54 -20.48 -9.10 0.19
CA VAL A 54 -19.63 -8.34 1.10
C VAL A 54 -18.16 -8.71 0.83
N VAL A 55 -17.35 -7.74 0.47
CA VAL A 55 -15.91 -7.93 0.28
C VAL A 55 -15.18 -7.66 1.59
N VAL A 56 -14.41 -8.63 2.04
CA VAL A 56 -13.66 -8.57 3.30
C VAL A 56 -12.18 -8.86 3.08
N VAL A 57 -11.34 -8.35 4.00
CA VAL A 57 -9.90 -8.68 4.00
C VAL A 57 -9.70 -10.15 4.38
N ASN A 58 -8.59 -10.74 3.95
CA ASN A 58 -8.25 -12.14 4.16
C ASN A 58 -8.19 -12.59 5.63
N TYR A 59 -7.89 -11.67 6.56
CA TYR A 59 -7.82 -11.93 8.01
C TYR A 59 -9.09 -11.47 8.76
N PHE A 60 -10.19 -11.28 8.04
CA PHE A 60 -11.47 -10.93 8.67
C PHE A 60 -11.93 -12.06 9.61
N PRO A 61 -12.49 -11.74 10.80
CA PRO A 61 -12.84 -12.77 11.78
C PRO A 61 -13.87 -13.77 11.23
N LYS A 62 -13.58 -15.06 11.40
CA LYS A 62 -14.38 -16.16 10.85
C LYS A 62 -15.81 -16.20 11.41
N GLU A 63 -15.98 -15.81 12.67
CA GLU A 63 -17.28 -15.73 13.33
C GLU A 63 -18.23 -14.74 12.63
N TYR A 64 -17.72 -13.63 12.14
CA TYR A 64 -18.54 -12.67 11.38
C TYR A 64 -18.87 -13.18 9.97
N ILE A 65 -17.92 -13.88 9.33
CA ILE A 65 -18.19 -14.53 8.04
C ILE A 65 -19.28 -15.56 8.20
N ALA A 66 -19.18 -16.48 9.16
CA ALA A 66 -20.18 -17.51 9.43
C ALA A 66 -21.56 -16.90 9.68
N LYS A 67 -21.62 -15.80 10.43
CA LYS A 67 -22.90 -15.11 10.68
C LYS A 67 -23.50 -14.47 9.43
N MET A 68 -22.68 -13.89 8.56
CA MET A 68 -23.18 -13.39 7.26
C MET A 68 -23.68 -14.51 6.37
N GLU A 69 -23.00 -15.64 6.33
CA GLU A 69 -23.42 -16.85 5.58
C GLU A 69 -24.75 -17.42 6.09
N GLU A 70 -24.96 -17.49 7.43
CA GLU A 70 -26.24 -17.85 8.03
C GLU A 70 -27.37 -16.91 7.57
N LEU A 71 -27.08 -15.63 7.43
CA LEU A 71 -28.00 -14.61 6.94
C LEU A 71 -28.13 -14.60 5.40
N LYS A 72 -27.49 -15.56 4.71
CA LYS A 72 -27.48 -15.70 3.24
C LYS A 72 -26.87 -14.50 2.51
N ILE A 73 -25.94 -13.82 3.14
CA ILE A 73 -25.14 -12.74 2.54
C ILE A 73 -23.87 -13.35 1.98
N PRO A 74 -23.63 -13.33 0.65
CA PRO A 74 -22.39 -13.82 0.06
C PRO A 74 -21.20 -13.02 0.56
N VAL A 75 -20.11 -13.72 0.96
CA VAL A 75 -18.88 -13.09 1.43
C VAL A 75 -17.71 -13.46 0.51
N ILE A 76 -16.95 -12.46 0.10
CA ILE A 76 -15.77 -12.60 -0.75
C ILE A 76 -14.55 -12.15 0.05
N GLY A 77 -13.73 -13.12 0.47
CA GLY A 77 -12.44 -12.83 1.10
C GLY A 77 -11.39 -12.50 0.05
N ILE A 78 -10.70 -11.36 0.19
CA ILE A 78 -9.66 -10.94 -0.73
C ILE A 78 -8.31 -10.85 -0.01
N SER A 79 -7.27 -11.41 -0.64
CA SER A 79 -5.87 -11.18 -0.29
C SER A 79 -5.15 -10.64 -1.52
N PHE A 80 -4.36 -9.60 -1.35
CA PHE A 80 -3.48 -9.10 -2.41
C PHE A 80 -2.11 -9.79 -2.35
N PHE A 81 -2.12 -11.11 -2.11
CA PHE A 81 -0.96 -11.99 -2.23
C PHE A 81 -1.39 -13.41 -2.61
N SER A 82 -0.59 -14.08 -3.41
CA SER A 82 -0.73 -15.48 -3.74
C SER A 82 0.02 -16.35 -2.73
N SER A 83 -0.60 -17.39 -2.19
CA SER A 83 0.02 -18.24 -1.18
C SER A 83 -0.65 -19.61 -1.08
N ALA A 84 -0.02 -20.52 -0.35
CA ALA A 84 -0.65 -21.76 0.10
C ALA A 84 -1.90 -21.46 0.95
N GLN A 85 -2.85 -22.41 0.96
CA GLN A 85 -4.16 -22.20 1.58
C GLN A 85 -4.08 -21.85 3.08
N GLU A 86 -3.14 -22.46 3.81
CA GLU A 86 -2.90 -22.24 5.23
C GLU A 86 -2.35 -20.83 5.56
N GLU A 87 -1.77 -20.17 4.57
CA GLU A 87 -1.23 -18.81 4.73
C GLU A 87 -2.26 -17.72 4.40
N LYS A 88 -3.30 -18.04 3.61
CA LYS A 88 -4.25 -17.06 3.07
C LYS A 88 -4.97 -16.22 4.13
N ALA A 89 -5.28 -16.81 5.29
CA ALA A 89 -5.98 -16.11 6.37
C ALA A 89 -5.04 -15.39 7.37
N LYS A 90 -3.72 -15.47 7.19
CA LYS A 90 -2.76 -14.86 8.13
C LYS A 90 -2.55 -13.37 7.84
N LEU A 91 -2.45 -12.59 8.89
CA LEU A 91 -2.03 -11.18 8.80
C LEU A 91 -0.56 -11.05 8.35
N ASN A 92 0.29 -12.00 8.76
CA ASN A 92 1.70 -12.07 8.42
C ASN A 92 2.00 -13.44 7.78
N PRO A 93 1.65 -13.65 6.50
CA PRO A 93 1.93 -14.90 5.80
C PRO A 93 3.43 -15.09 5.58
N THR A 94 3.82 -16.34 5.30
CA THR A 94 5.17 -16.69 4.89
C THR A 94 5.14 -17.17 3.44
N PHE A 95 6.02 -16.61 2.61
CA PHE A 95 6.12 -16.95 1.22
C PHE A 95 7.48 -17.61 0.91
N LYS A 96 7.54 -18.37 -0.18
CA LYS A 96 8.81 -18.83 -0.77
C LYS A 96 9.48 -17.73 -1.57
N ASP A 97 8.68 -16.91 -2.20
CA ASP A 97 9.07 -15.73 -2.99
C ASP A 97 8.07 -14.63 -2.69
N ASP A 98 8.48 -13.65 -1.88
CA ASP A 98 7.64 -12.53 -1.47
C ASP A 98 7.25 -11.65 -2.68
N GLU A 99 8.17 -11.46 -3.63
CA GLU A 99 7.94 -10.62 -4.80
C GLU A 99 6.87 -11.22 -5.72
N ALA A 100 7.02 -12.50 -6.09
CA ALA A 100 6.03 -13.21 -6.89
C ALA A 100 4.68 -13.26 -6.17
N ALA A 101 4.68 -13.59 -4.86
CA ALA A 101 3.46 -13.69 -4.09
C ALA A 101 2.62 -12.40 -4.11
N TYR A 102 3.24 -11.25 -3.88
CA TYR A 102 2.52 -9.97 -3.89
C TYR A 102 2.17 -9.49 -5.29
N THR A 103 3.00 -9.80 -6.29
CA THR A 103 2.73 -9.41 -7.69
C THR A 103 1.54 -10.18 -8.25
N ASP A 104 1.59 -11.50 -8.17
CA ASP A 104 0.52 -12.37 -8.67
C ASP A 104 -0.77 -12.17 -7.88
N GLY A 105 -0.67 -12.08 -6.56
CA GLY A 105 -1.82 -11.84 -5.71
C GLY A 105 -2.50 -10.49 -5.92
N PHE A 106 -1.75 -9.47 -6.30
CA PHE A 106 -2.34 -8.18 -6.70
C PHE A 106 -3.15 -8.33 -8.00
N TYR A 107 -2.59 -8.98 -9.01
CA TYR A 107 -3.30 -9.17 -10.28
C TYR A 107 -4.55 -10.04 -10.10
N ASP A 108 -4.44 -11.17 -9.41
CA ASP A 108 -5.57 -12.04 -9.08
C ASP A 108 -6.67 -11.28 -8.32
N GLY A 109 -6.27 -10.44 -7.38
CA GLY A 109 -7.20 -9.63 -6.59
C GLY A 109 -7.94 -8.59 -7.42
N ILE A 110 -7.24 -7.90 -8.33
CA ILE A 110 -7.86 -6.92 -9.26
C ILE A 110 -8.78 -7.62 -10.26
N GLU A 111 -8.38 -8.77 -10.80
CA GLU A 111 -9.24 -9.58 -11.68
C GLU A 111 -10.52 -10.03 -10.97
N LEU A 112 -10.39 -10.50 -9.72
CA LEU A 112 -11.54 -10.89 -8.90
C LEU A 112 -12.50 -9.71 -8.68
N LEU A 113 -11.97 -8.54 -8.31
CA LEU A 113 -12.77 -7.33 -8.13
C LEU A 113 -13.43 -6.88 -9.43
N GLY A 114 -12.73 -7.03 -10.56
CA GLY A 114 -13.29 -6.79 -11.89
C GLY A 114 -14.53 -7.65 -12.15
N LYS A 115 -14.43 -8.95 -11.92
CA LYS A 115 -15.55 -9.90 -12.06
C LYS A 115 -16.70 -9.58 -11.12
N VAL A 116 -16.43 -9.32 -9.84
CA VAL A 116 -17.44 -8.98 -8.83
C VAL A 116 -18.21 -7.72 -9.22
N ALA A 117 -17.52 -6.72 -9.75
CA ALA A 117 -18.11 -5.43 -10.10
C ALA A 117 -18.63 -5.36 -11.55
N ASN A 118 -18.45 -6.41 -12.35
CA ASN A 118 -18.70 -6.41 -13.80
C ASN A 118 -17.91 -5.28 -14.50
N ARG A 119 -16.61 -5.24 -14.22
CA ARG A 119 -15.61 -4.26 -14.69
C ARG A 119 -14.29 -4.94 -15.10
N GLU A 120 -14.39 -6.09 -15.78
CA GLU A 120 -13.22 -6.89 -16.17
C GLU A 120 -12.30 -6.15 -17.14
N LYS A 121 -12.88 -5.33 -18.02
CA LYS A 121 -12.09 -4.51 -18.96
C LYS A 121 -11.25 -3.48 -18.22
N GLU A 122 -11.86 -2.74 -17.29
CA GLU A 122 -11.19 -1.72 -16.48
C GLU A 122 -10.14 -2.35 -15.55
N ALA A 123 -10.41 -3.55 -15.04
CA ALA A 123 -9.44 -4.33 -14.26
C ALA A 123 -8.23 -4.72 -15.11
N ALA A 124 -8.44 -5.23 -16.33
CA ALA A 124 -7.37 -5.58 -17.25
C ALA A 124 -6.52 -4.35 -17.66
N GLU A 125 -7.16 -3.20 -17.89
CA GLU A 125 -6.46 -1.95 -18.18
C GLU A 125 -5.58 -1.48 -17.01
N LEU A 126 -6.07 -1.59 -15.77
CA LEU A 126 -5.31 -1.25 -14.57
C LEU A 126 -4.09 -2.18 -14.40
N ILE A 127 -4.29 -3.48 -14.55
CA ILE A 127 -3.21 -4.47 -14.49
C ILE A 127 -2.16 -4.19 -15.58
N SER A 128 -2.59 -3.91 -16.81
CA SER A 128 -1.68 -3.58 -17.92
C SER A 128 -0.85 -2.34 -17.62
N PHE A 129 -1.47 -1.29 -17.07
CA PHE A 129 -0.76 -0.06 -16.70
C PHE A 129 0.32 -0.34 -15.63
N VAL A 130 -0.03 -1.10 -14.59
CA VAL A 130 0.91 -1.47 -13.51
C VAL A 130 2.08 -2.27 -14.07
N LYS A 131 1.81 -3.31 -14.89
CA LYS A 131 2.86 -4.13 -15.53
C LYS A 131 3.80 -3.29 -16.37
N THR A 132 3.26 -2.47 -17.25
CA THR A 132 4.05 -1.58 -18.11
C THR A 132 4.91 -0.62 -17.29
N SER A 133 4.35 -0.04 -16.24
CA SER A 133 5.10 0.86 -15.36
C SER A 133 6.27 0.18 -14.67
N GLN A 134 6.07 -1.04 -14.17
CA GLN A 134 7.13 -1.82 -13.53
C GLN A 134 8.21 -2.28 -14.52
N GLU A 135 7.83 -2.70 -15.72
CA GLU A 135 8.78 -3.03 -16.79
C GLU A 135 9.64 -1.84 -17.20
N GLN A 136 9.03 -0.67 -17.33
CA GLN A 136 9.75 0.58 -17.60
C GLN A 136 10.71 0.95 -16.48
N LEU A 137 10.30 0.82 -15.20
CA LEU A 137 11.17 1.07 -14.06
C LEU A 137 12.37 0.11 -14.05
N LYS A 138 12.11 -1.17 -14.30
CA LYS A 138 13.16 -2.19 -14.39
C LYS A 138 14.13 -1.87 -15.53
N ALA A 139 13.64 -1.43 -16.69
CA ALA A 139 14.47 -1.01 -17.82
C ALA A 139 15.35 0.19 -17.45
N LYS A 140 14.81 1.20 -16.74
CA LYS A 140 15.61 2.35 -16.26
C LYS A 140 16.83 1.92 -15.42
N PHE A 141 16.69 0.89 -14.58
CA PHE A 141 17.83 0.37 -13.80
C PHE A 141 18.89 -0.38 -14.66
N SER A 142 18.59 -0.70 -15.91
CA SER A 142 19.56 -1.23 -16.84
C SER A 142 20.45 -0.15 -17.47
N ASP A 143 20.04 1.12 -17.39
CA ASP A 143 20.74 2.26 -18.00
C ASP A 143 21.89 2.78 -17.14
N PHE A 144 22.00 2.35 -15.89
CA PHE A 144 23.06 2.77 -14.96
C PHE A 144 23.41 1.68 -13.95
N ILE A 145 24.65 1.76 -13.43
CA ILE A 145 25.14 0.81 -12.43
C ILE A 145 24.75 1.27 -11.03
N VAL A 146 24.11 0.39 -10.28
CA VAL A 146 23.85 0.57 -8.85
C VAL A 146 24.97 -0.11 -8.07
N ASP A 147 26.07 0.60 -7.83
CA ASP A 147 27.22 0.06 -7.10
C ASP A 147 26.87 -0.36 -5.67
N LYS A 148 26.03 0.46 -5.00
CA LYS A 148 25.58 0.20 -3.64
C LYS A 148 24.15 0.74 -3.45
N ARG A 149 23.26 -0.14 -3.04
CA ARG A 149 21.87 0.24 -2.73
C ARG A 149 21.82 1.12 -1.48
N PRO A 150 21.16 2.30 -1.52
CA PRO A 150 20.98 3.13 -0.34
C PRO A 150 20.21 2.39 0.76
N LYS A 151 20.68 2.53 2.00
CA LYS A 151 20.01 2.02 3.19
C LYS A 151 18.88 2.95 3.57
N ILE A 152 17.64 2.44 3.59
CA ILE A 152 16.46 3.23 3.91
C ILE A 152 15.66 2.63 5.06
N TYR A 153 15.01 3.51 5.81
CA TYR A 153 14.13 3.19 6.92
C TYR A 153 12.74 3.76 6.66
N MET A 154 11.70 2.95 6.81
CA MET A 154 10.31 3.44 6.87
C MET A 154 9.96 3.76 8.30
N ALA A 155 9.77 5.03 8.61
CA ALA A 155 9.34 5.47 9.93
C ALA A 155 7.82 5.68 9.95
N ASN A 156 7.16 5.00 10.89
CA ASN A 156 5.79 5.28 11.28
C ASN A 156 5.77 5.76 12.73
N PRO A 157 4.61 6.16 13.31
CA PRO A 157 4.52 6.54 14.71
C PRO A 157 5.14 5.50 15.64
N ASP A 158 5.70 5.94 16.76
CA ASP A 158 6.34 5.10 17.77
C ASP A 158 7.48 4.22 17.24
N LEU A 159 8.21 4.69 16.23
CA LEU A 159 9.27 3.95 15.54
C LEU A 159 8.83 2.58 15.01
N THR A 160 7.54 2.42 14.67
CA THR A 160 7.09 1.20 14.01
C THR A 160 7.56 1.17 12.56
N THR A 161 7.86 -0.02 12.05
CA THR A 161 8.38 -0.21 10.70
C THR A 161 7.97 -1.55 10.08
N TYR A 162 8.18 -1.68 8.78
CA TYR A 162 7.99 -2.92 8.03
C TYR A 162 9.35 -3.57 7.76
N GLY A 163 9.47 -4.84 8.14
CA GLY A 163 10.60 -5.70 7.81
C GLY A 163 10.34 -6.57 6.57
N SER A 164 10.84 -7.81 6.60
CA SER A 164 10.61 -8.81 5.55
C SER A 164 9.17 -9.33 5.55
N GLY A 165 8.75 -9.99 4.46
CA GLY A 165 7.42 -10.59 4.31
C GLY A 165 6.29 -9.58 4.14
N LYS A 166 6.59 -8.35 3.72
CA LYS A 166 5.63 -7.30 3.42
C LYS A 166 5.95 -6.61 2.09
N TYR A 167 4.91 -6.20 1.37
CA TYR A 167 5.05 -5.50 0.09
C TYR A 167 5.95 -4.25 0.19
N THR A 168 5.97 -3.56 1.33
CA THR A 168 6.87 -2.43 1.56
C THR A 168 8.34 -2.77 1.26
N GLY A 169 8.79 -3.97 1.65
CA GLY A 169 10.15 -4.45 1.33
C GLY A 169 10.36 -4.67 -0.16
N ILE A 170 9.36 -5.20 -0.86
CA ILE A 170 9.38 -5.39 -2.33
C ILE A 170 9.46 -4.04 -3.05
N MET A 171 8.62 -3.08 -2.66
CA MET A 171 8.63 -1.72 -3.19
C MET A 171 10.03 -1.09 -3.06
N PHE A 172 10.68 -1.23 -1.90
CA PHE A 172 12.03 -0.72 -1.67
C PHE A 172 13.06 -1.41 -2.56
N MET A 173 13.00 -2.73 -2.66
CA MET A 173 13.89 -3.52 -3.49
C MET A 173 13.77 -3.13 -4.97
N ARG A 174 12.56 -2.97 -5.50
CA ARG A 174 12.28 -2.58 -6.88
C ARG A 174 12.73 -1.15 -7.19
N ALA A 175 12.62 -0.27 -6.19
CA ALA A 175 13.16 1.09 -6.28
C ALA A 175 14.70 1.16 -6.13
N GLY A 176 15.38 0.03 -5.99
CA GLY A 176 16.83 -0.03 -5.87
C GLY A 176 17.39 0.23 -4.47
N ALA A 177 16.57 0.18 -3.42
CA ALA A 177 16.97 0.39 -2.03
C ALA A 177 17.24 -0.90 -1.25
N GLN A 178 17.87 -0.74 -0.09
CA GLN A 178 17.96 -1.75 0.95
C GLN A 178 17.09 -1.34 2.14
N ASN A 179 16.09 -2.15 2.49
CA ASN A 179 15.33 -1.98 3.73
C ASN A 179 16.18 -2.42 4.92
N VAL A 180 16.56 -1.47 5.79
CA VAL A 180 17.41 -1.76 6.95
C VAL A 180 16.76 -2.69 7.99
N ALA A 181 15.42 -2.76 8.00
CA ALA A 181 14.68 -3.60 8.93
C ALA A 181 14.51 -5.05 8.43
N ALA A 182 14.82 -5.36 7.16
CA ALA A 182 14.46 -6.62 6.53
C ALA A 182 15.08 -7.86 7.19
N GLU A 183 16.33 -7.76 7.65
CA GLU A 183 17.06 -8.88 8.24
C GLU A 183 16.61 -9.20 9.68
N SER A 184 16.18 -8.19 10.44
CA SER A 184 15.90 -8.31 11.87
C SER A 184 14.41 -8.30 12.23
N ILE A 185 13.55 -7.82 11.32
CA ILE A 185 12.12 -7.70 11.53
C ILE A 185 11.37 -8.51 10.47
N LYS A 186 10.44 -9.36 10.92
CA LYS A 186 9.43 -9.98 10.06
C LYS A 186 8.08 -9.30 10.29
N GLY A 187 7.43 -8.87 9.19
CA GLY A 187 6.13 -8.22 9.26
C GLY A 187 6.24 -6.75 9.69
N TYR A 188 5.34 -6.31 10.56
CA TYR A 188 5.26 -4.95 11.09
C TYR A 188 5.54 -4.95 12.59
N LYS A 189 6.48 -4.13 13.06
CA LYS A 189 6.91 -4.13 14.45
C LYS A 189 7.44 -2.77 14.89
N GLN A 190 7.26 -2.43 16.16
CA GLN A 190 7.93 -1.33 16.82
C GLN A 190 9.38 -1.70 17.13
N VAL A 191 10.29 -0.74 17.01
CA VAL A 191 11.72 -0.89 17.28
C VAL A 191 12.21 0.19 18.24
N SER A 192 13.38 -0.02 18.83
CA SER A 192 14.00 0.96 19.72
C SER A 192 14.82 2.00 18.92
N VAL A 193 15.14 3.11 19.56
CA VAL A 193 16.03 4.13 19.00
C VAL A 193 17.41 3.54 18.73
N GLU A 194 17.94 2.71 19.62
CA GLU A 194 19.24 2.03 19.47
C GLU A 194 19.26 1.14 18.23
N GLN A 195 18.14 0.48 17.94
CA GLN A 195 18.04 -0.34 16.73
C GLN A 195 18.08 0.52 15.47
N VAL A 196 17.40 1.67 15.44
CA VAL A 196 17.46 2.62 14.30
C VAL A 196 18.87 3.16 14.13
N LEU A 197 19.56 3.51 15.23
CA LEU A 197 20.95 3.96 15.19
C LEU A 197 21.89 2.88 14.67
N ALA A 198 21.73 1.63 15.10
CA ALA A 198 22.53 0.49 14.65
C ALA A 198 22.37 0.22 13.14
N TRP A 199 21.17 0.39 12.60
CA TRP A 199 20.92 0.27 11.17
C TRP A 199 21.55 1.38 10.33
N ALA A 200 21.71 2.57 10.93
CA ALA A 200 22.28 3.76 10.28
C ALA A 200 21.69 4.03 8.88
N PRO A 201 20.35 4.24 8.75
CA PRO A 201 19.74 4.52 7.47
C PRO A 201 20.27 5.84 6.89
N GLN A 202 20.46 5.87 5.57
CA GLN A 202 20.90 7.05 4.83
C GLN A 202 19.72 7.97 4.48
N MET A 203 18.53 7.41 4.39
CA MET A 203 17.29 8.15 4.13
C MET A 203 16.14 7.54 4.95
N ILE A 204 15.20 8.38 5.35
CA ILE A 204 14.00 7.99 6.07
C ILE A 204 12.78 8.39 5.24
N PHE A 205 11.85 7.45 5.10
CA PHE A 205 10.57 7.69 4.42
C PHE A 205 9.43 7.60 5.42
N VAL A 206 8.47 8.49 5.32
CA VAL A 206 7.31 8.59 6.21
C VAL A 206 6.05 8.60 5.35
N GLN A 207 5.05 7.80 5.72
CA GLN A 207 3.79 7.75 4.99
C GLN A 207 3.01 9.08 5.14
N ASP A 208 2.31 9.47 4.09
CA ASP A 208 1.49 10.70 4.00
C ASP A 208 0.51 10.91 5.15
N ARG A 209 -0.02 9.81 5.70
CA ARG A 209 -0.97 9.81 6.83
C ARG A 209 -0.35 10.11 8.19
N TYR A 210 0.96 10.26 8.28
CA TYR A 210 1.69 10.53 9.53
C TYR A 210 2.52 11.81 9.46
N PRO A 211 1.92 12.98 9.20
CA PRO A 211 2.63 14.24 8.96
C PRO A 211 3.44 14.74 10.16
N GLN A 212 3.16 14.25 11.37
CA GLN A 212 3.89 14.62 12.58
C GLN A 212 5.24 13.91 12.73
N VAL A 213 5.40 12.70 12.15
CA VAL A 213 6.59 11.85 12.36
C VAL A 213 7.91 12.52 11.96
N PRO A 214 8.03 13.28 10.86
CA PRO A 214 9.28 13.97 10.54
C PRO A 214 9.72 14.94 11.65
N ALA A 215 8.78 15.67 12.26
CA ALA A 215 9.09 16.59 13.36
C ALA A 215 9.50 15.81 14.63
N GLU A 216 8.81 14.70 14.93
CA GLU A 216 9.15 13.82 16.06
C GLU A 216 10.58 13.25 15.92
N LEU A 217 10.96 12.78 14.73
CA LEU A 217 12.31 12.27 14.45
C LEU A 217 13.39 13.36 14.60
N LYS A 218 13.14 14.57 14.08
CA LYS A 218 14.07 15.69 14.15
C LYS A 218 14.24 16.24 15.56
N SER A 219 13.18 16.20 16.37
CA SER A 219 13.21 16.68 17.75
C SER A 219 13.77 15.66 18.75
N ASN A 220 13.95 14.41 18.36
CA ASN A 220 14.51 13.37 19.22
C ASN A 220 16.03 13.54 19.36
N PRO A 221 16.56 13.93 20.55
CA PRO A 221 17.98 14.17 20.73
C PRO A 221 18.85 12.94 20.53
N GLN A 222 18.32 11.75 20.72
CA GLN A 222 19.05 10.51 20.48
C GLN A 222 19.27 10.24 18.98
N LEU A 223 18.36 10.70 18.10
CA LEU A 223 18.46 10.57 16.64
C LEU A 223 19.22 11.73 15.97
N ALA A 224 19.55 12.80 16.71
CA ALA A 224 20.18 14.00 16.16
C ALA A 224 21.49 13.72 15.40
N ASN A 225 22.19 12.66 15.75
CA ASN A 225 23.46 12.27 15.10
C ASN A 225 23.28 11.33 13.90
N LEU A 226 22.09 10.86 13.62
CA LEU A 226 21.81 10.03 12.46
C LEU A 226 22.00 10.85 11.17
N SER A 227 22.73 10.32 10.19
CA SER A 227 23.01 11.05 8.93
C SER A 227 21.74 11.50 8.23
N ALA A 228 20.72 10.64 8.16
CA ALA A 228 19.43 10.98 7.56
C ALA A 228 18.73 12.18 8.24
N VAL A 229 18.92 12.37 9.55
CA VAL A 229 18.37 13.51 10.30
C VAL A 229 19.23 14.75 10.09
N LYS A 230 20.58 14.64 10.19
CA LYS A 230 21.52 15.76 10.00
C LYS A 230 21.46 16.36 8.61
N GLU A 231 21.30 15.51 7.59
CA GLU A 231 21.29 15.90 6.18
C GLU A 231 19.87 16.21 5.67
N ASP A 232 18.88 16.23 6.55
CA ASP A 232 17.46 16.47 6.25
C ASP A 232 16.91 15.51 5.17
N LYS A 233 17.36 14.26 5.16
CA LYS A 233 16.93 13.21 4.24
C LYS A 233 15.74 12.44 4.81
N ILE A 234 14.73 13.16 5.28
CA ILE A 234 13.45 12.64 5.77
C ILE A 234 12.37 13.06 4.79
N TYR A 235 11.79 12.11 4.08
CA TYR A 235 10.86 12.37 2.99
C TYR A 235 9.45 11.92 3.35
N MET A 236 8.48 12.86 3.27
CA MET A 236 7.07 12.51 3.24
C MET A 236 6.74 11.86 1.90
N MET A 237 6.19 10.67 1.96
CA MET A 237 5.73 9.97 0.77
C MET A 237 4.42 10.60 0.28
N PRO A 238 4.25 10.81 -1.02
CA PRO A 238 2.96 11.24 -1.56
C PRO A 238 1.92 10.12 -1.42
N GLU A 239 0.66 10.47 -1.50
CA GLU A 239 -0.47 9.56 -1.32
C GLU A 239 -0.36 8.30 -2.21
N TYR A 240 0.08 8.45 -3.47
CA TYR A 240 0.26 7.31 -4.39
C TYR A 240 1.46 6.41 -4.04
N ALA A 241 2.38 6.84 -3.20
CA ALA A 241 3.54 6.04 -2.78
C ALA A 241 3.28 5.27 -1.47
N LYS A 242 2.05 4.85 -1.23
CA LYS A 242 1.65 4.13 -0.01
C LYS A 242 2.43 2.84 0.17
N ALA A 243 3.00 2.65 1.34
CA ALA A 243 3.78 1.47 1.70
C ALA A 243 3.11 0.75 2.89
N TRP A 244 1.89 0.26 2.70
CA TRP A 244 1.03 -0.29 3.76
C TRP A 244 1.28 -1.77 4.10
N GLY A 245 2.33 -2.35 3.59
CA GLY A 245 2.60 -3.78 3.75
C GLY A 245 1.84 -4.68 2.78
N TYR A 246 0.87 -4.14 2.05
CA TYR A 246 0.16 -4.77 0.91
C TYR A 246 0.24 -3.87 -0.31
N PRO A 247 0.23 -4.44 -1.54
CA PRO A 247 0.28 -3.64 -2.75
C PRO A 247 -1.01 -2.85 -2.97
N THR A 248 -0.87 -1.66 -3.53
CA THR A 248 -1.94 -0.90 -4.17
C THR A 248 -1.54 -0.60 -5.60
N ALA A 249 -2.49 -0.32 -6.47
CA ALA A 249 -2.20 0.00 -7.86
C ALA A 249 -1.26 1.21 -7.99
N GLU A 250 -1.53 2.24 -7.20
CA GLU A 250 -0.73 3.47 -7.14
C GLU A 250 0.69 3.19 -6.67
N ALA A 251 0.85 2.41 -5.59
CA ALA A 251 2.17 2.09 -5.05
C ALA A 251 3.02 1.31 -6.07
N MET A 252 2.41 0.35 -6.78
CA MET A 252 3.10 -0.46 -7.79
C MET A 252 3.40 0.32 -9.07
N ALA A 253 2.49 1.19 -9.51
CA ALA A 253 2.65 1.93 -10.77
C ALA A 253 3.45 3.23 -10.61
N LEU A 254 3.32 3.92 -9.49
CA LEU A 254 3.84 5.26 -9.27
C LEU A 254 4.78 5.34 -8.06
N GLY A 255 4.44 4.66 -6.96
CA GLY A 255 5.21 4.73 -5.72
C GLY A 255 6.61 4.16 -5.85
N GLU A 256 6.78 3.03 -6.55
CA GLU A 256 8.09 2.43 -6.86
C GLU A 256 8.96 3.41 -7.68
N TRP A 257 8.37 4.12 -8.65
CA TRP A 257 9.05 5.16 -9.45
C TRP A 257 9.45 6.38 -8.62
N TRP A 258 8.51 6.91 -7.82
CA TRP A 258 8.77 8.05 -6.97
C TRP A 258 9.93 7.78 -6.01
N LEU A 259 9.93 6.59 -5.41
CA LEU A 259 11.00 6.18 -4.51
C LEU A 259 12.34 6.08 -5.24
N ALA A 260 12.37 5.43 -6.41
CA ALA A 260 13.57 5.34 -7.25
C ALA A 260 14.09 6.74 -7.64
N MET A 261 13.22 7.67 -8.00
CA MET A 261 13.59 9.05 -8.30
C MET A 261 14.19 9.78 -7.10
N LYS A 262 13.68 9.56 -5.87
CA LYS A 262 14.28 10.14 -4.66
C LYS A 262 15.65 9.53 -4.32
N LEU A 263 15.84 8.24 -4.61
CA LEU A 263 17.10 7.55 -4.39
C LEU A 263 18.17 7.89 -5.45
N TYR A 264 17.76 8.09 -6.69
CA TYR A 264 18.64 8.26 -7.85
C TYR A 264 18.24 9.47 -8.71
N PRO A 265 18.16 10.69 -8.16
CA PRO A 265 17.55 11.85 -8.83
C PRO A 265 18.23 12.24 -10.16
N LYS A 266 19.49 11.84 -10.38
CA LYS A 266 20.24 12.12 -11.62
C LYS A 266 19.81 11.24 -12.80
N HIS A 267 19.09 10.15 -12.55
CA HIS A 267 18.72 9.15 -13.54
C HIS A 267 17.22 9.18 -13.91
N PHE A 268 16.45 10.03 -13.26
CA PHE A 268 14.99 10.15 -13.43
C PHE A 268 14.61 11.59 -13.77
N ASP A 269 13.71 11.76 -14.72
CA ASP A 269 13.11 13.05 -15.07
C ASP A 269 11.79 13.23 -14.30
N GLU A 270 11.76 14.26 -13.45
CA GLU A 270 10.59 14.56 -12.63
C GLU A 270 9.39 15.01 -13.49
N ALA A 271 9.63 15.70 -14.61
CA ALA A 271 8.55 16.15 -15.49
C ALA A 271 7.93 14.97 -16.25
N GLU A 272 8.74 13.99 -16.68
CA GLU A 272 8.27 12.74 -17.27
C GLU A 272 7.44 11.94 -16.25
N PHE A 273 7.94 11.84 -15.03
CA PHE A 273 7.24 11.14 -13.96
C PHE A 273 5.90 11.81 -13.60
N ASN A 274 5.85 13.13 -13.49
CA ASN A 274 4.61 13.87 -13.21
C ASN A 274 3.54 13.67 -14.30
N LYS A 275 3.93 13.53 -15.57
CA LYS A 275 2.99 13.15 -16.65
C LYS A 275 2.40 11.76 -16.42
N LYS A 276 3.22 10.78 -16.00
CA LYS A 276 2.76 9.42 -15.66
C LYS A 276 1.78 9.44 -14.49
N VAL A 277 2.04 10.26 -13.46
CA VAL A 277 1.12 10.43 -12.32
C VAL A 277 -0.21 10.98 -12.81
N GLU A 278 -0.20 12.06 -13.61
CA GLU A 278 -1.41 12.66 -14.14
C GLU A 278 -2.21 11.68 -15.02
N GLU A 279 -1.54 10.94 -15.91
CA GLU A 279 -2.16 9.90 -16.74
C GLU A 279 -2.88 8.84 -15.89
N PHE A 280 -2.24 8.36 -14.82
CA PHE A 280 -2.83 7.38 -13.91
C PHE A 280 -4.11 7.93 -13.28
N TYR A 281 -4.06 9.14 -12.71
CA TYR A 281 -5.21 9.71 -12.01
C TYR A 281 -6.36 10.05 -12.96
N GLN A 282 -6.07 10.60 -14.14
CA GLN A 282 -7.08 10.85 -15.16
C GLN A 282 -7.76 9.55 -15.61
N LYS A 283 -6.97 8.50 -15.85
CA LYS A 283 -7.49 7.23 -16.37
C LYS A 283 -8.31 6.45 -15.34
N PHE A 284 -7.85 6.37 -14.11
CA PHE A 284 -8.42 5.46 -13.11
C PHE A 284 -9.25 6.14 -12.02
N TYR A 285 -9.12 7.44 -11.85
CA TYR A 285 -9.88 8.24 -10.90
C TYR A 285 -10.71 9.34 -11.57
N CYS A 286 -10.58 9.54 -12.88
CA CYS A 286 -11.29 10.57 -13.66
C CYS A 286 -11.07 11.99 -13.10
N THR A 287 -9.88 12.26 -12.54
CA THR A 287 -9.52 13.54 -11.94
C THR A 287 -8.02 13.78 -12.08
N SER A 288 -7.58 15.05 -12.01
CA SER A 288 -6.17 15.38 -11.92
C SER A 288 -5.58 14.98 -10.57
N TYR A 289 -4.27 14.78 -10.49
CA TYR A 289 -3.63 14.44 -9.23
C TYR A 289 -3.75 15.61 -8.23
N LYS A 290 -3.21 16.75 -8.48
CA LYS A 290 -3.32 18.00 -7.66
C LYS A 290 -2.94 19.22 -8.48
#